data_e1feaca1aa26f590bf9f14b92f940606
#
_entry.id   e1feaca1aa26f590bf9f14b92f940606
#
_cell.length_a   1.000
_cell.length_b   1.000
_cell.length_c   1.000
_cell.angle_alpha   90.00
_cell.angle_beta   90.00
_cell.angle_gamma   90.00
#
_symmetry.space_group_name_H-M   'P 1'
#
loop_
_entity.id
_entity.type
_entity.pdbx_description
1 polymer ?
#
loop_
_entity_poly.entity_id
_entity_poly.type
_entity_poly.pdbx_seq_one_letter_code
_entity_poly.pdbx_strand_id
1 'polypeptide(L)' 'MNEPVATLWRLAWNEDRISCAVYHHGPGLEMRLESRSNVIMSEPFELRPRMLARMQALRSSLKRRGWQDLPD' A
#
# COMPACT_ATOMS: atom_id res chain seq x y z
N MET A 1 18.99 -2.29 -3.74
CA MET A 1 17.65 -2.35 -4.33
C MET A 1 16.65 -2.72 -3.28
N ASN A 2 15.58 -1.92 -3.14
CA ASN A 2 14.59 -2.17 -2.10
C ASN A 2 13.45 -3.02 -2.66
N GLU A 3 13.40 -4.26 -2.20
CA GLU A 3 12.27 -5.11 -2.50
C GLU A 3 11.26 -5.03 -1.36
N PRO A 4 9.98 -5.08 -1.65
CA PRO A 4 8.99 -5.06 -0.58
C PRO A 4 9.05 -6.34 0.25
N VAL A 5 8.81 -6.18 1.55
CA VAL A 5 8.62 -7.32 2.44
C VAL A 5 7.35 -8.06 2.03
N ALA A 6 6.30 -7.32 1.66
CA ALA A 6 5.03 -7.87 1.22
C ALA A 6 4.25 -6.81 0.45
N THR A 7 3.43 -7.26 -0.49
CA THR A 7 2.40 -6.44 -1.11
C THR A 7 1.07 -6.94 -0.58
N LEU A 8 0.33 -6.09 0.13
CA LEU A 8 -0.88 -6.51 0.84
C LEU A 8 -2.13 -6.44 -0.02
N TRP A 9 -2.21 -5.44 -0.89
CA TRP A 9 -3.35 -5.34 -1.80
C TRP A 9 -2.99 -4.51 -3.03
N ARG A 10 -3.75 -4.75 -4.08
CA ARG A 10 -3.65 -4.01 -5.34
C ARG A 10 -5.05 -3.64 -5.79
N LEU A 11 -5.19 -2.40 -6.24
CA LEU A 11 -6.47 -1.90 -6.73
C LEU A 11 -6.30 -1.34 -8.15
N ALA A 12 -7.39 -1.35 -8.89
CA ALA A 12 -7.43 -0.81 -10.24
C ALA A 12 -8.63 0.11 -10.40
N TRP A 13 -8.45 1.17 -11.17
CA TRP A 13 -9.53 2.04 -11.61
C TRP A 13 -9.19 2.51 -13.02
N ASN A 14 -10.05 2.08 -13.99
CA ASN A 14 -9.76 2.27 -15.40
C ASN A 14 -8.41 1.64 -15.74
N GLU A 15 -7.46 2.42 -16.27
CA GLU A 15 -6.13 1.94 -16.61
C GLU A 15 -5.12 2.14 -15.49
N ASP A 16 -5.53 2.78 -14.41
CA ASP A 16 -4.65 3.06 -13.28
C ASP A 16 -4.57 1.87 -12.33
N ARG A 17 -3.41 1.76 -11.69
CA ARG A 17 -3.13 0.69 -10.71
C ARG A 17 -2.47 1.30 -9.50
N ILE A 18 -2.91 0.85 -8.32
CA ILE A 18 -2.29 1.22 -7.05
C ILE A 18 -2.01 -0.05 -6.28
N SER A 19 -0.83 -0.15 -5.70
CA SER A 19 -0.49 -1.22 -4.79
C SER A 19 -0.06 -0.65 -3.45
N CYS A 20 -0.31 -1.41 -2.39
CA CYS A 20 0.13 -1.08 -1.04
C CYS A 20 1.16 -2.10 -0.62
N ALA A 21 2.37 -1.65 -0.42
CA ALA A 21 3.51 -2.51 -0.11
C ALA A 21 4.18 -2.09 1.18
N VAL A 22 4.86 -3.03 1.80
CA VAL A 22 5.60 -2.82 3.05
C VAL A 22 7.08 -3.04 2.79
N TYR A 23 7.89 -2.12 3.29
CA TYR A 23 9.34 -2.19 3.17
C TYR A 23 9.97 -2.11 4.56
N HIS A 24 11.19 -2.62 4.68
CA HIS A 24 11.99 -2.37 5.87
C HIS A 24 12.44 -0.90 5.90
N HIS A 25 12.42 -0.31 7.09
CA HIS A 25 12.86 1.07 7.28
C HIS A 25 13.54 1.17 8.65
N GLY A 26 14.87 1.09 8.67
CA GLY A 26 15.60 1.04 9.92
C GLY A 26 15.10 -0.13 10.78
N PRO A 27 14.81 0.12 12.07
CA PRO A 27 14.26 -0.92 12.93
C PRO A 27 12.77 -1.16 12.75
N GLY A 28 12.10 -0.34 11.92
CA GLY A 28 10.66 -0.42 11.72
C GLY A 28 10.28 -0.81 10.31
N LEU A 29 9.07 -0.44 9.94
CA LEU A 29 8.50 -0.73 8.64
C LEU A 29 8.03 0.55 7.98
N GLU A 30 8.00 0.55 6.65
CA GLU A 30 7.48 1.66 5.86
C GLU A 30 6.36 1.14 4.96
N MET A 31 5.20 1.77 5.03
CA MET A 31 4.10 1.50 4.12
C MET A 31 4.23 2.44 2.93
N ARG A 32 4.10 1.91 1.72
CA ARG A 32 4.08 2.73 0.51
C ARG A 32 2.85 2.44 -0.32
N LEU A 33 2.24 3.51 -0.83
CA LEU A 33 1.30 3.41 -1.93
C LEU A 33 2.07 3.69 -3.21
N GLU A 34 1.99 2.79 -4.15
CA GLU A 34 2.77 2.88 -5.38
C GLU A 34 1.85 2.74 -6.59
N SER A 35 2.11 3.56 -7.62
CA SER A 35 1.44 3.45 -8.91
C SER A 35 2.51 3.37 -9.98
N ARG A 36 2.55 2.25 -10.70
CA ARG A 36 3.61 1.95 -11.65
C ARG A 36 4.96 2.01 -10.92
N SER A 37 5.85 2.88 -11.31
CA SER A 37 7.16 3.00 -10.66
C SER A 37 7.24 4.17 -9.69
N ASN A 38 6.11 4.84 -9.42
CA ASN A 38 6.09 6.03 -8.60
C ASN A 38 5.54 5.74 -7.21
N VAL A 39 6.21 6.28 -6.20
CA VAL A 39 5.69 6.26 -4.83
C VAL A 39 4.75 7.43 -4.68
N ILE A 40 3.47 7.15 -4.43
CA ILE A 40 2.45 8.17 -4.24
C ILE A 40 2.48 8.69 -2.81
N MET A 41 2.69 7.79 -1.86
CA MET A 41 2.65 8.11 -0.44
C MET A 41 3.49 7.10 0.31
N SER A 42 4.19 7.55 1.34
CA SER A 42 4.90 6.65 2.24
C SER A 42 4.75 7.11 3.67
N GLU A 43 4.59 6.16 4.59
CA GLU A 43 4.49 6.44 6.01
C GLU A 43 5.31 5.41 6.78
N PRO A 44 6.13 5.84 7.75
CA PRO A 44 6.85 4.92 8.62
C PRO A 44 5.96 4.45 9.77
N PHE A 45 6.18 3.22 10.21
CA PHE A 45 5.46 2.65 11.35
C PHE A 45 6.41 1.86 12.23
N GLU A 46 6.26 2.01 13.53
CA GLU A 46 6.97 1.20 14.50
C GLU A 46 6.13 -0.02 14.91
N LEU A 47 4.80 0.13 14.90
CA LEU A 47 3.89 -0.91 15.33
C LEU A 47 3.12 -1.48 14.15
N ARG A 48 3.27 -2.78 13.92
CA ARG A 48 2.60 -3.47 12.83
C ARG A 48 1.07 -3.34 12.86
N PRO A 49 0.39 -3.47 14.00
CA PRO A 49 -1.07 -3.33 14.03
C PRO A 49 -1.57 -1.98 13.54
N ARG A 50 -0.84 -0.89 13.86
CA ARG A 50 -1.22 0.44 13.39
C ARG A 50 -1.05 0.57 11.89
N MET A 51 0.03 0.00 11.35
CA MET A 51 0.27 -0.01 9.92
C MET A 51 -0.84 -0.75 9.18
N LEU A 52 -1.20 -1.95 9.66
CA LEU A 52 -2.25 -2.76 9.05
C LEU A 52 -3.61 -2.04 9.08
N ALA A 53 -3.93 -1.39 10.20
CA ALA A 53 -5.16 -0.61 10.30
C ALA A 53 -5.18 0.54 9.30
N ARG A 54 -4.04 1.23 9.14
CA ARG A 54 -3.93 2.33 8.16
C ARG A 54 -4.10 1.81 6.74
N MET A 55 -3.48 0.68 6.42
CA MET A 55 -3.58 0.08 5.09
C MET A 55 -5.01 -0.32 4.76
N GLN A 56 -5.74 -0.88 5.72
CA GLN A 56 -7.14 -1.25 5.53
C GLN A 56 -8.02 -0.01 5.36
N ALA A 57 -7.76 1.05 6.12
CA ALA A 57 -8.51 2.29 5.99
C ALA A 57 -8.32 2.91 4.60
N LEU A 58 -7.09 2.89 4.10
CA LEU A 58 -6.79 3.40 2.75
C LEU A 58 -7.50 2.56 1.68
N ARG A 59 -7.45 1.24 1.81
CA ARG A 59 -8.13 0.36 0.86
C ARG A 59 -9.62 0.64 0.83
N SER A 60 -10.24 0.72 2.00
CA SER A 60 -11.67 0.99 2.10
C SER A 60 -12.04 2.34 1.50
N SER A 61 -11.24 3.36 1.76
CA SER A 61 -11.46 4.69 1.22
C SER A 61 -11.40 4.69 -0.31
N LEU A 62 -10.40 4.03 -0.88
CA LEU A 62 -10.24 3.95 -2.32
C LEU A 62 -11.38 3.14 -2.96
N LYS A 63 -11.78 2.04 -2.35
CA LYS A 63 -12.89 1.24 -2.87
C LYS A 63 -14.19 2.01 -2.87
N ARG A 64 -14.43 2.86 -1.87
CA ARG A 64 -15.62 3.74 -1.86
C ARG A 64 -15.60 4.76 -3.00
N ARG A 65 -14.41 5.08 -3.53
CA ARG A 65 -14.25 6.00 -4.66
C ARG A 65 -14.32 5.31 -6.01
N GLY A 66 -14.49 3.99 -6.04
CA GLY A 66 -14.63 3.24 -7.27
C GLY A 66 -13.47 2.32 -7.61
N TRP A 67 -12.39 2.33 -6.84
CA TRP A 67 -11.29 1.41 -7.06
C TRP A 67 -11.73 -0.01 -6.75
N GLN A 68 -11.25 -0.97 -7.54
CA GLN A 68 -11.63 -2.37 -7.42
C GLN A 68 -10.40 -3.25 -7.17
N ASP A 69 -10.60 -4.32 -6.41
CA ASP A 69 -9.52 -5.26 -6.14
C ASP A 69 -9.04 -5.90 -7.44
N LEU A 70 -7.70 -6.00 -7.57
CA LEU A 70 -7.09 -6.76 -8.65
C LEU A 70 -6.90 -8.19 -8.16
N PRO A 71 -7.26 -9.18 -8.98
CA PRO A 71 -6.93 -10.57 -8.66
C PRO A 71 -5.41 -10.78 -8.75
N ASP A 72 -4.90 -11.65 -7.92
CA ASP A 72 -3.48 -12.04 -7.95
C ASP A 72 -3.17 -12.93 -9.15
#